data_1710131c450a7ec831b554ef99d4f262
#
_entry.id   1710131c450a7ec831b554ef99d4f262
#
_cell.length_a   1.000
_cell.length_b   1.000
_cell.length_c   1.000
_cell.angle_alpha   90.00
_cell.angle_beta   90.00
_cell.angle_gamma   90.00
#
_symmetry.space_group_name_H-M   'P 1'
#
loop_
_entity.id
_entity.type
_entity.pdbx_description
1 polymer ?
#
loop_
_entity_poly.entity_id
_entity_poly.type
_entity_poly.pdbx_seq_one_letter_code
_entity_poly.pdbx_strand_id
1 'polypeptide(L)'
;MELLEGIKQLTKDNGAIKDLRDLMVLTNFTDENMEQFFTFKQNIQQGDKLGWVGEMSEIGWKGAPCNPDYKTPTIAAAEKTWDLGAWSVPLKWCYEEFMNTMAEYALKTGTDIHDLTGTDIMDVLVAPALEEAYRRMFWRFIWVGDKNTAAENITTGMDVELFNPTDGLFKQLFAIGAANASQRVTIEANQAASMAEQFSAIKQAGVAIGIFENLIENADPRIASLDGAGLFVTKSLADALAKDLKREYKEILTWDEVFKGVKVTEFDGVKIFSISIWDRMIQRYQNNGVTLNLPHRAVFGSAKQMFVGAPANNIFSEFDLWFNKDERVVKTYASGRLGTLVGEDNLFQLAY
;
A
#
# COMPACT_ATOMS: atom_id res chain seq x y z
N MET A 1 -25.71 32.66 1.29
CA MET A 1 -26.12 32.64 -0.13
C MET A 1 -24.91 32.42 -1.05
N GLU A 2 -23.79 33.05 -0.76
CA GLU A 2 -22.54 32.97 -1.57
C GLU A 2 -21.89 31.58 -1.58
N LEU A 3 -21.84 30.85 -0.50
CA LEU A 3 -21.29 29.47 -0.46
C LEU A 3 -22.08 28.51 -1.36
N LEU A 4 -23.40 28.64 -1.36
CA LEU A 4 -24.29 27.92 -2.27
C LEU A 4 -24.04 28.28 -3.74
N GLU A 5 -23.69 29.54 -4.03
CA GLU A 5 -23.30 29.97 -5.37
C GLU A 5 -21.90 29.46 -5.74
N GLY A 6 -20.94 29.46 -4.82
CA GLY A 6 -19.63 28.86 -5.02
C GLY A 6 -19.70 27.35 -5.31
N ILE A 7 -20.47 26.59 -4.51
CA ILE A 7 -20.71 25.15 -4.76
C ILE A 7 -21.45 24.94 -6.09
N LYS A 8 -22.41 25.79 -6.44
CA LYS A 8 -23.08 25.74 -7.75
C LYS A 8 -22.14 26.07 -8.90
N GLN A 9 -21.16 26.93 -8.69
CA GLN A 9 -20.18 27.30 -9.70
C GLN A 9 -19.17 26.16 -9.90
N LEU A 10 -18.70 25.51 -8.82
CA LEU A 10 -17.90 24.28 -8.86
C LEU A 10 -18.60 23.14 -9.59
N THR A 11 -19.92 22.97 -9.36
CA THR A 11 -20.71 21.95 -10.07
C THR A 11 -21.02 22.31 -11.53
N LYS A 12 -20.93 23.58 -11.91
CA LYS A 12 -21.08 24.02 -13.31
C LYS A 12 -19.76 24.01 -14.08
N ASP A 13 -18.66 24.20 -13.39
CA ASP A 13 -17.33 24.26 -13.97
C ASP A 13 -16.71 22.85 -13.93
N ASN A 14 -17.01 22.06 -14.97
CA ASN A 14 -16.44 20.71 -15.14
C ASN A 14 -14.89 20.73 -15.13
N GLY A 15 -14.27 21.90 -15.30
CA GLY A 15 -12.84 22.11 -15.22
C GLY A 15 -12.30 21.91 -13.80
N ALA A 16 -12.90 22.59 -12.80
CA ALA A 16 -12.42 22.52 -11.42
C ALA A 16 -12.55 21.11 -10.82
N ILE A 17 -13.64 20.38 -11.16
CA ILE A 17 -13.83 18.97 -10.74
C ILE A 17 -12.81 18.07 -11.43
N LYS A 18 -12.50 18.35 -12.68
CA LYS A 18 -11.48 17.60 -13.43
C LYS A 18 -10.10 17.85 -12.84
N ASP A 19 -9.77 19.10 -12.53
CA ASP A 19 -8.48 19.48 -11.93
C ASP A 19 -8.30 18.85 -10.54
N LEU A 20 -9.34 18.83 -9.71
CA LEU A 20 -9.32 18.14 -8.41
C LEU A 20 -9.13 16.62 -8.57
N ARG A 21 -9.81 16.02 -9.53
CA ARG A 21 -9.67 14.61 -9.89
C ARG A 21 -8.24 14.31 -10.39
N ASP A 22 -7.73 15.11 -11.28
CA ASP A 22 -6.39 14.94 -11.86
C ASP A 22 -5.30 15.19 -10.79
N LEU A 23 -5.50 16.15 -9.89
CA LEU A 23 -4.63 16.39 -8.75
C LEU A 23 -4.62 15.19 -7.79
N MET A 24 -5.78 14.63 -7.44
CA MET A 24 -5.87 13.45 -6.58
C MET A 24 -5.20 12.24 -7.19
N VAL A 25 -5.30 12.07 -8.50
CA VAL A 25 -4.62 10.98 -9.22
C VAL A 25 -3.12 11.19 -9.24
N LEU A 26 -2.66 12.37 -9.62
CA LEU A 26 -1.24 12.71 -9.63
C LEU A 26 -0.61 12.51 -8.25
N THR A 27 -1.24 12.99 -7.18
CA THR A 27 -0.67 12.94 -5.83
C THR A 27 -0.62 11.52 -5.25
N ASN A 28 -1.52 10.62 -5.69
CA ASN A 28 -1.59 9.27 -5.14
C ASN A 28 -0.83 8.20 -5.94
N PHE A 29 -0.59 8.42 -7.26
CA PHE A 29 -0.10 7.36 -8.13
C PHE A 29 1.00 7.76 -9.12
N THR A 30 1.27 9.05 -9.30
CA THR A 30 2.35 9.56 -10.15
C THR A 30 3.49 10.20 -9.36
N ASP A 31 3.41 10.19 -8.03
CA ASP A 31 4.54 10.60 -7.21
C ASP A 31 5.68 9.59 -7.40
N GLU A 32 6.83 10.06 -7.86
CA GLU A 32 8.06 9.26 -8.08
C GLU A 32 8.41 8.39 -6.87
N ASN A 33 7.99 8.81 -5.68
CA ASN A 33 8.24 8.08 -4.43
C ASN A 33 7.37 6.81 -4.29
N MET A 34 6.23 6.70 -4.96
CA MET A 34 5.38 5.50 -4.90
C MET A 34 5.88 4.38 -5.80
N GLU A 35 6.57 4.69 -6.89
CA GLU A 35 7.21 3.70 -7.76
C GLU A 35 8.26 2.84 -7.03
N GLN A 36 8.71 3.29 -5.86
CA GLN A 36 9.62 2.51 -5.01
C GLN A 36 8.94 1.33 -4.31
N PHE A 37 7.60 1.28 -4.26
CA PHE A 37 6.83 0.25 -3.53
C PHE A 37 6.04 -0.68 -4.41
N PHE A 38 5.63 -0.22 -5.58
CA PHE A 38 4.89 -1.02 -6.56
C PHE A 38 4.90 -0.36 -7.93
N THR A 39 4.62 -1.14 -8.95
CA THR A 39 4.47 -0.67 -10.33
C THR A 39 3.00 -0.51 -10.67
N PHE A 40 2.60 0.67 -11.12
CA PHE A 40 1.24 0.91 -11.59
C PHE A 40 1.06 0.47 -13.03
N LYS A 41 0.03 -0.36 -13.28
CA LYS A 41 -0.37 -0.84 -14.61
C LYS A 41 -1.72 -0.25 -15.00
N GLN A 42 -1.75 0.38 -16.16
CA GLN A 42 -2.95 1.02 -16.73
C GLN A 42 -3.62 0.11 -17.76
N ASN A 43 -4.89 0.38 -18.06
CA ASN A 43 -5.68 -0.30 -19.07
C ASN A 43 -5.81 -1.82 -18.82
N ILE A 44 -5.87 -2.23 -17.56
CA ILE A 44 -6.09 -3.62 -17.16
C ILE A 44 -7.59 -3.90 -17.08
N GLN A 45 -8.02 -5.00 -17.69
CA GLN A 45 -9.40 -5.47 -17.58
C GLN A 45 -9.51 -6.66 -16.62
N GLN A 46 -10.72 -6.91 -16.14
CA GLN A 46 -10.99 -8.07 -15.31
C GLN A 46 -10.70 -9.35 -16.11
N GLY A 47 -9.86 -10.21 -15.55
CA GLY A 47 -9.48 -11.46 -16.19
C GLY A 47 -8.27 -11.36 -17.13
N ASP A 48 -7.69 -10.17 -17.32
CA ASP A 48 -6.42 -10.03 -18.04
C ASP A 48 -5.34 -10.85 -17.34
N LYS A 49 -4.38 -11.33 -18.12
CA LYS A 49 -3.31 -12.18 -17.61
C LYS A 49 -1.98 -11.44 -17.65
N LEU A 50 -1.26 -11.53 -16.54
CA LEU A 50 0.16 -11.19 -16.48
C LEU A 50 0.94 -12.49 -16.61
N GLY A 51 1.67 -12.63 -17.70
CA GLY A 51 2.54 -13.78 -17.94
C GLY A 51 4.01 -13.37 -17.81
N TRP A 52 4.81 -14.26 -17.30
CA TRP A 52 6.26 -14.16 -17.36
C TRP A 52 6.86 -15.48 -17.84
N VAL A 53 7.97 -15.34 -18.54
CA VAL A 53 8.77 -16.45 -19.01
C VAL A 53 9.98 -16.53 -18.11
N GLY A 54 10.10 -17.63 -17.39
CA GLY A 54 11.24 -17.94 -16.55
C GLY A 54 12.45 -18.41 -17.36
N GLU A 55 13.41 -18.95 -16.67
CA GLU A 55 14.63 -19.46 -17.28
C GLU A 55 14.34 -20.69 -18.16
N MET A 56 15.10 -20.79 -19.24
CA MET A 56 15.14 -22.00 -20.06
C MET A 56 15.94 -23.05 -19.31
N SER A 57 15.54 -24.32 -19.45
CA SER A 57 16.33 -25.42 -18.92
C SER A 57 17.76 -25.37 -19.44
N GLU A 58 18.70 -25.97 -18.67
CA GLU A 58 20.11 -26.02 -19.03
C GLU A 58 20.33 -26.50 -20.47
N ILE A 59 21.16 -25.76 -21.18
CA ILE A 59 21.55 -26.06 -22.59
C ILE A 59 23.07 -26.24 -22.63
N GLY A 60 23.50 -26.95 -23.67
CA GLY A 60 24.92 -27.17 -23.87
C GLY A 60 25.35 -28.57 -23.44
N TRP A 61 25.53 -29.44 -24.39
CA TRP A 61 25.99 -30.79 -24.18
C TRP A 61 27.36 -30.98 -24.84
N LYS A 62 28.06 -32.04 -24.42
CA LYS A 62 29.32 -32.44 -25.08
C LYS A 62 29.09 -32.61 -26.57
N GLY A 63 29.91 -31.94 -27.37
CA GLY A 63 29.82 -31.98 -28.81
C GLY A 63 29.90 -33.40 -29.36
N ALA A 64 29.02 -33.73 -30.31
CA ALA A 64 29.06 -34.94 -31.09
C ALA A 64 29.58 -34.61 -32.50
N PRO A 65 30.60 -35.30 -33.01
CA PRO A 65 31.19 -34.95 -34.31
C PRO A 65 30.24 -35.26 -35.50
N CYS A 66 29.32 -36.22 -35.34
CA CYS A 66 28.34 -36.57 -36.35
C CYS A 66 26.98 -36.87 -35.73
N ASN A 67 25.91 -36.49 -36.42
CA ASN A 67 24.53 -36.77 -36.05
C ASN A 67 24.17 -36.39 -34.62
N PRO A 68 24.13 -35.08 -34.30
CA PRO A 68 23.83 -34.62 -32.93
C PRO A 68 22.39 -35.00 -32.56
N ASP A 69 22.20 -35.44 -31.31
CA ASP A 69 20.86 -35.68 -30.74
C ASP A 69 20.23 -34.34 -30.35
N TYR A 70 19.13 -33.97 -31.03
CA TYR A 70 18.42 -32.73 -30.81
C TYR A 70 17.50 -32.89 -29.56
N LYS A 71 17.70 -32.02 -28.57
CA LYS A 71 16.91 -32.00 -27.34
C LYS A 71 15.98 -30.79 -27.32
N THR A 72 14.79 -30.99 -26.82
CA THR A 72 13.82 -29.91 -26.63
C THR A 72 14.02 -29.25 -25.26
N PRO A 73 14.47 -28.00 -25.19
CA PRO A 73 14.55 -27.30 -23.93
C PRO A 73 13.14 -27.01 -23.39
N THR A 74 13.00 -27.02 -22.07
CA THR A 74 11.78 -26.58 -21.41
C THR A 74 11.95 -25.12 -20.94
N ILE A 75 10.92 -24.32 -21.12
CA ILE A 75 10.86 -22.94 -20.65
C ILE A 75 9.79 -22.90 -19.56
N ALA A 76 10.19 -22.52 -18.36
CA ALA A 76 9.21 -22.27 -17.31
C ALA A 76 8.40 -21.01 -17.69
N ALA A 77 7.11 -21.17 -17.81
CA ALA A 77 6.19 -20.05 -18.01
C ALA A 77 5.10 -20.11 -16.94
N ALA A 78 4.80 -18.98 -16.35
CA ALA A 78 3.70 -18.87 -15.41
C ALA A 78 2.84 -17.65 -15.75
N GLU A 79 1.58 -17.72 -15.37
CA GLU A 79 0.63 -16.64 -15.56
C GLU A 79 -0.21 -16.44 -14.31
N LYS A 80 -0.54 -15.20 -14.01
CA LYS A 80 -1.53 -14.82 -12.99
C LYS A 80 -2.60 -13.95 -13.61
N THR A 81 -3.81 -14.08 -13.12
CA THR A 81 -4.97 -13.37 -13.64
C THR A 81 -5.30 -12.18 -12.75
N TRP A 82 -5.55 -11.04 -13.38
CA TRP A 82 -6.01 -9.83 -12.68
C TRP A 82 -7.43 -10.00 -12.16
N ASP A 83 -7.62 -9.66 -10.89
CA ASP A 83 -8.92 -9.62 -10.22
C ASP A 83 -9.19 -8.20 -9.69
N LEU A 84 -9.93 -7.43 -10.49
CA LEU A 84 -10.24 -6.03 -10.20
C LEU A 84 -11.47 -5.92 -9.31
N GLY A 85 -11.29 -5.34 -8.13
CA GLY A 85 -12.40 -5.01 -7.24
C GLY A 85 -12.98 -3.64 -7.50
N ALA A 86 -14.30 -3.53 -7.47
CA ALA A 86 -15.01 -2.26 -7.55
C ALA A 86 -15.04 -1.59 -6.17
N TRP A 87 -14.84 -0.29 -6.14
CA TRP A 87 -14.96 0.53 -4.93
C TRP A 87 -15.80 1.77 -5.22
N SER A 88 -16.44 2.29 -4.18
CA SER A 88 -17.17 3.56 -4.24
C SER A 88 -17.05 4.33 -2.94
N VAL A 89 -17.12 5.65 -3.03
CA VAL A 89 -17.05 6.58 -1.90
C VAL A 89 -18.24 7.52 -1.95
N PRO A 90 -19.42 7.10 -1.47
CA PRO A 90 -20.58 7.96 -1.35
C PRO A 90 -20.50 8.76 -0.04
N LEU A 91 -20.23 10.06 -0.12
CA LEU A 91 -20.21 10.94 1.04
C LEU A 91 -21.31 11.99 0.96
N LYS A 92 -21.83 12.37 2.12
CA LYS A 92 -22.76 13.49 2.26
C LYS A 92 -22.42 14.32 3.49
N TRP A 93 -22.55 15.61 3.37
CA TRP A 93 -22.38 16.55 4.50
C TRP A 93 -23.62 17.41 4.63
N CYS A 94 -24.12 17.56 5.85
CA CYS A 94 -25.17 18.50 6.15
C CYS A 94 -24.64 19.93 5.98
N TYR A 95 -25.38 20.77 5.27
CA TYR A 95 -24.97 22.17 5.04
C TYR A 95 -24.74 22.94 6.33
N GLU A 96 -25.58 22.74 7.35
CA GLU A 96 -25.46 23.43 8.63
C GLU A 96 -24.24 23.00 9.43
N GLU A 97 -23.89 21.70 9.41
CA GLU A 97 -22.68 21.19 10.06
C GLU A 97 -21.42 21.75 9.39
N PHE A 98 -21.43 21.85 8.08
CA PHE A 98 -20.36 22.45 7.31
C PHE A 98 -20.16 23.93 7.64
N MET A 99 -21.25 24.70 7.72
CA MET A 99 -21.21 26.12 8.11
C MET A 99 -20.71 26.32 9.54
N ASN A 100 -21.06 25.45 10.46
CA ASN A 100 -20.57 25.51 11.84
C ASN A 100 -19.06 25.25 11.92
N THR A 101 -18.58 24.27 11.16
CA THR A 101 -17.12 23.96 11.07
C THR A 101 -16.35 25.14 10.48
N MET A 102 -16.90 25.82 9.50
CA MET A 102 -16.31 27.02 8.91
C MET A 102 -16.26 28.20 9.87
N ALA A 103 -17.35 28.42 10.61
CA ALA A 103 -17.40 29.47 11.63
C ALA A 103 -16.35 29.22 12.73
N GLU A 104 -16.17 27.96 13.13
CA GLU A 104 -15.14 27.59 14.10
C GLU A 104 -13.72 27.77 13.55
N TYR A 105 -13.49 27.45 12.29
CA TYR A 105 -12.20 27.70 11.62
C TYR A 105 -11.90 29.20 11.50
N ALA A 106 -12.86 30.00 11.07
CA ALA A 106 -12.72 31.45 11.01
C ALA A 106 -12.41 32.08 12.37
N LEU A 107 -13.06 31.63 13.43
CA LEU A 107 -12.78 32.05 14.80
C LEU A 107 -11.36 31.68 15.25
N LYS A 108 -10.86 30.51 14.89
CA LYS A 108 -9.52 30.05 15.25
C LYS A 108 -8.42 30.77 14.48
N THR A 109 -8.65 31.08 13.22
CA THR A 109 -7.66 31.74 12.35
C THR A 109 -7.75 33.25 12.35
N GLY A 110 -8.81 33.83 12.92
CA GLY A 110 -9.07 35.26 12.91
C GLY A 110 -9.45 35.79 11.50
N THR A 111 -9.83 34.92 10.60
CA THR A 111 -10.25 35.24 9.23
C THR A 111 -11.73 35.59 9.21
N ASP A 112 -12.14 36.56 8.42
CA ASP A 112 -13.57 36.88 8.26
C ASP A 112 -14.30 35.72 7.55
N ILE A 113 -15.48 35.33 8.09
CA ILE A 113 -16.31 34.32 7.44
C ILE A 113 -16.69 34.71 6.01
N HIS A 114 -16.82 36.00 5.73
CA HIS A 114 -17.12 36.50 4.38
C HIS A 114 -15.98 36.32 3.40
N ASP A 115 -14.73 36.36 3.87
CA ASP A 115 -13.54 36.09 3.06
C ASP A 115 -13.36 34.60 2.76
N LEU A 116 -14.01 33.73 3.54
CA LEU A 116 -14.03 32.29 3.38
C LEU A 116 -15.19 31.81 2.48
N THR A 117 -16.09 32.71 2.04
CA THR A 117 -17.21 32.39 1.17
C THR A 117 -16.78 32.38 -0.29
N GLY A 118 -16.45 31.19 -0.81
CA GLY A 118 -16.05 31.03 -2.21
C GLY A 118 -15.39 29.68 -2.44
N THR A 119 -14.71 29.53 -3.55
CA THR A 119 -13.87 28.37 -3.92
C THR A 119 -12.80 28.04 -2.87
N ASP A 120 -12.29 29.04 -2.18
CA ASP A 120 -11.16 28.90 -1.25
C ASP A 120 -11.41 27.96 -0.08
N ILE A 121 -12.67 27.76 0.33
CA ILE A 121 -12.97 26.86 1.46
C ILE A 121 -12.95 25.41 1.07
N MET A 122 -13.48 25.09 -0.09
CA MET A 122 -13.41 23.74 -0.62
C MET A 122 -11.93 23.37 -0.84
N ASP A 123 -11.13 24.29 -1.31
CA ASP A 123 -9.71 24.08 -1.57
C ASP A 123 -8.88 24.00 -0.26
N VAL A 124 -9.21 24.81 0.74
CA VAL A 124 -8.41 24.90 1.97
C VAL A 124 -8.78 23.84 3.01
N LEU A 125 -10.06 23.46 3.12
CA LEU A 125 -10.53 22.53 4.17
C LEU A 125 -10.93 21.16 3.62
N VAL A 126 -11.73 21.13 2.57
CA VAL A 126 -12.33 19.86 2.09
C VAL A 126 -11.36 19.11 1.20
N ALA A 127 -10.72 19.77 0.25
CA ALA A 127 -9.83 19.12 -0.70
C ALA A 127 -8.63 18.44 -0.03
N PRO A 128 -7.88 19.09 0.89
CA PRO A 128 -6.78 18.42 1.58
C PRO A 128 -7.21 17.27 2.49
N ALA A 129 -8.37 17.41 3.16
CA ALA A 129 -8.91 16.35 4.02
C ALA A 129 -9.39 15.16 3.20
N LEU A 130 -10.01 15.42 2.06
CA LEU A 130 -10.50 14.41 1.12
C LEU A 130 -9.33 13.69 0.45
N GLU A 131 -8.31 14.43 0.01
CA GLU A 131 -7.07 13.87 -0.53
C GLU A 131 -6.40 12.91 0.44
N GLU A 132 -6.21 13.33 1.70
CA GLU A 132 -5.63 12.46 2.73
C GLU A 132 -6.50 11.23 3.01
N ALA A 133 -7.84 11.36 2.95
CA ALA A 133 -8.76 10.25 3.11
C ALA A 133 -8.66 9.25 1.94
N TYR A 134 -8.56 9.71 0.69
CA TYR A 134 -8.35 8.87 -0.48
C TYR A 134 -6.97 8.19 -0.44
N ARG A 135 -5.92 8.91 -0.09
CA ARG A 135 -4.58 8.33 0.09
C ARG A 135 -4.60 7.18 1.09
N ARG A 136 -5.23 7.36 2.26
CA ARG A 136 -5.39 6.30 3.25
C ARG A 136 -6.24 5.14 2.75
N MET A 137 -7.29 5.41 1.98
CA MET A 137 -8.16 4.40 1.38
C MET A 137 -7.36 3.53 0.39
N PHE A 138 -6.59 4.13 -0.52
CA PHE A 138 -5.80 3.38 -1.49
C PHE A 138 -4.68 2.59 -0.83
N TRP A 139 -3.95 3.15 0.13
CA TRP A 139 -2.97 2.40 0.90
C TRP A 139 -3.59 1.18 1.59
N ARG A 140 -4.81 1.34 2.16
CA ARG A 140 -5.55 0.24 2.77
C ARG A 140 -5.93 -0.83 1.74
N PHE A 141 -6.47 -0.46 0.58
CA PHE A 141 -6.82 -1.41 -0.47
C PHE A 141 -5.60 -2.13 -1.03
N ILE A 142 -4.53 -1.40 -1.32
CA ILE A 142 -3.32 -1.94 -1.94
C ILE A 142 -2.61 -2.93 -1.00
N TRP A 143 -2.51 -2.61 0.29
CA TRP A 143 -1.72 -3.43 1.22
C TRP A 143 -2.55 -4.37 2.07
N VAL A 144 -3.66 -3.93 2.63
CA VAL A 144 -4.43 -4.64 3.67
C VAL A 144 -5.75 -5.20 3.15
N GLY A 145 -6.14 -4.87 1.93
CA GLY A 145 -7.37 -5.36 1.32
C GLY A 145 -7.47 -6.89 1.36
N ASP A 146 -8.66 -7.40 1.59
CA ASP A 146 -8.95 -8.83 1.57
C ASP A 146 -10.46 -9.03 1.30
N LYS A 147 -10.79 -9.59 0.14
CA LYS A 147 -12.17 -9.89 -0.27
C LYS A 147 -12.90 -10.82 0.69
N ASN A 148 -12.15 -11.63 1.44
CA ASN A 148 -12.67 -12.60 2.40
C ASN A 148 -12.45 -12.15 3.86
N THR A 149 -12.22 -10.86 4.07
CA THR A 149 -12.03 -10.33 5.44
C THR A 149 -13.22 -10.65 6.32
N ALA A 150 -12.94 -11.21 7.50
CA ALA A 150 -13.91 -11.40 8.56
C ALA A 150 -13.77 -10.32 9.65
N ALA A 151 -14.84 -10.03 10.36
CA ALA A 151 -14.88 -8.96 11.36
C ALA A 151 -13.86 -9.13 12.50
N GLU A 152 -13.49 -10.36 12.82
CA GLU A 152 -12.48 -10.70 13.84
C GLU A 152 -11.04 -10.37 13.40
N ASN A 153 -10.79 -10.21 12.11
CA ASN A 153 -9.45 -9.94 11.55
C ASN A 153 -9.16 -8.43 11.41
N ILE A 154 -10.15 -7.60 11.68
CA ILE A 154 -10.05 -6.15 11.59
C ILE A 154 -10.31 -5.51 12.97
N THR A 155 -10.02 -4.23 13.08
CA THR A 155 -10.25 -3.48 14.32
C THR A 155 -11.74 -3.51 14.69
N THR A 156 -12.02 -3.84 15.94
CA THR A 156 -13.38 -3.94 16.47
C THR A 156 -14.21 -2.67 16.18
N GLY A 157 -15.39 -2.86 15.61
CA GLY A 157 -16.30 -1.77 15.26
C GLY A 157 -16.07 -1.16 13.87
N MET A 158 -15.09 -1.65 13.11
CA MET A 158 -14.93 -1.27 11.71
C MET A 158 -15.81 -2.11 10.78
N ASP A 159 -16.24 -1.48 9.70
CA ASP A 159 -17.02 -2.14 8.65
C ASP A 159 -16.11 -3.00 7.77
N VAL A 160 -16.52 -4.24 7.53
CA VAL A 160 -15.83 -5.19 6.64
C VAL A 160 -15.77 -4.66 5.19
N GLU A 161 -16.78 -3.92 4.75
CA GLU A 161 -16.85 -3.35 3.40
C GLU A 161 -15.69 -2.37 3.11
N LEU A 162 -15.06 -1.84 4.14
CA LEU A 162 -13.86 -1.01 3.97
C LEU A 162 -12.64 -1.79 3.46
N PHE A 163 -12.62 -3.12 3.55
CA PHE A 163 -11.44 -3.96 3.28
C PHE A 163 -11.64 -4.92 2.11
N ASN A 164 -12.87 -5.21 1.73
CA ASN A 164 -13.21 -6.28 0.79
C ASN A 164 -13.31 -5.88 -0.72
N PRO A 165 -13.05 -4.65 -1.17
CA PRO A 165 -13.08 -4.35 -2.59
C PRO A 165 -12.07 -5.17 -3.41
N THR A 166 -10.85 -5.34 -2.90
CA THR A 166 -9.77 -6.06 -3.60
C THR A 166 -8.89 -6.84 -2.64
N ASP A 167 -8.21 -7.86 -3.14
CA ASP A 167 -7.17 -8.56 -2.40
C ASP A 167 -5.87 -7.76 -2.46
N GLY A 168 -5.39 -7.29 -1.32
CA GLY A 168 -4.18 -6.50 -1.20
C GLY A 168 -2.89 -7.32 -1.34
N LEU A 169 -1.77 -6.61 -1.49
CA LEU A 169 -0.45 -7.22 -1.66
C LEU A 169 -0.06 -8.12 -0.49
N PHE A 170 -0.35 -7.74 0.76
CA PHE A 170 -0.02 -8.59 1.91
C PHE A 170 -0.74 -9.94 1.88
N LYS A 171 -2.01 -9.98 1.48
CA LYS A 171 -2.73 -11.25 1.35
C LYS A 171 -2.07 -12.18 0.35
N GLN A 172 -1.68 -11.65 -0.82
CA GLN A 172 -1.04 -12.43 -1.86
C GLN A 172 0.37 -12.88 -1.43
N LEU A 173 1.16 -11.98 -0.84
CA LEU A 173 2.50 -12.29 -0.33
C LEU A 173 2.44 -13.35 0.77
N PHE A 174 1.54 -13.21 1.75
CA PHE A 174 1.40 -14.20 2.81
C PHE A 174 0.92 -15.56 2.29
N ALA A 175 0.11 -15.58 1.23
CA ALA A 175 -0.27 -16.83 0.56
C ALA A 175 0.95 -17.54 -0.06
N ILE A 176 1.92 -16.80 -0.63
CA ILE A 176 3.19 -17.35 -1.12
C ILE A 176 3.97 -18.00 0.04
N GLY A 177 4.17 -17.27 1.15
CA GLY A 177 4.88 -17.81 2.32
C GLY A 177 4.16 -18.95 3.01
N ALA A 178 2.83 -19.01 2.90
CA ALA A 178 2.04 -20.14 3.42
C ALA A 178 2.15 -21.39 2.52
N ALA A 179 2.20 -21.17 1.19
CA ALA A 179 2.35 -22.26 0.22
C ALA A 179 3.77 -22.85 0.24
N ASN A 180 4.79 -22.03 0.47
CA ASN A 180 6.18 -22.43 0.50
C ASN A 180 6.88 -21.96 1.78
N ALA A 181 7.07 -22.87 2.71
CA ALA A 181 7.67 -22.57 4.02
C ALA A 181 9.12 -22.06 3.93
N SER A 182 9.88 -22.40 2.87
CA SER A 182 11.24 -21.89 2.66
C SER A 182 11.27 -20.39 2.35
N GLN A 183 10.17 -19.85 1.84
CA GLN A 183 10.03 -18.41 1.56
C GLN A 183 9.49 -17.61 2.75
N ARG A 184 9.36 -18.25 3.91
CA ARG A 184 8.85 -17.61 5.12
C ARG A 184 9.81 -17.75 6.31
N VAL A 185 10.15 -16.63 6.91
CA VAL A 185 10.78 -16.52 8.21
C VAL A 185 9.68 -16.20 9.24
N THR A 186 9.47 -17.07 10.22
CA THR A 186 8.46 -16.82 11.26
C THR A 186 9.00 -15.84 12.28
N ILE A 187 8.21 -14.80 12.58
CA ILE A 187 8.49 -13.84 13.64
C ILE A 187 7.69 -14.23 14.88
N GLU A 188 8.30 -14.95 15.80
CA GLU A 188 7.65 -15.44 17.04
C GLU A 188 7.02 -14.30 17.86
N ALA A 189 7.60 -13.11 17.83
CA ALA A 189 7.06 -11.93 18.50
C ALA A 189 5.63 -11.58 18.05
N ASN A 190 5.24 -11.90 16.81
CA ASN A 190 3.89 -11.65 16.30
C ASN A 190 2.83 -12.51 16.99
N GLN A 191 3.21 -13.66 17.58
CA GLN A 191 2.31 -14.61 18.22
C GLN A 191 2.12 -14.34 19.72
N ALA A 192 2.78 -13.33 20.27
CA ALA A 192 2.67 -12.99 21.68
C ALA A 192 1.23 -12.61 22.08
N ALA A 193 0.87 -12.88 23.33
CA ALA A 193 -0.50 -12.80 23.82
C ALA A 193 -1.05 -11.37 23.97
N SER A 194 -0.18 -10.37 23.96
CA SER A 194 -0.57 -8.95 24.07
C SER A 194 0.29 -8.05 23.19
N MET A 195 -0.22 -6.87 22.85
CA MET A 195 0.54 -5.85 22.11
C MET A 195 1.86 -5.49 22.79
N ALA A 196 1.85 -5.35 24.12
CA ALA A 196 3.05 -5.02 24.87
C ALA A 196 4.12 -6.12 24.73
N GLU A 197 3.70 -7.39 24.79
CA GLU A 197 4.60 -8.53 24.58
C GLU A 197 5.09 -8.63 23.14
N GLN A 198 4.24 -8.40 22.12
CA GLN A 198 4.64 -8.34 20.73
C GLN A 198 5.81 -7.35 20.54
N PHE A 199 5.65 -6.13 21.05
CA PHE A 199 6.68 -5.09 20.93
C PHE A 199 7.88 -5.26 21.87
N SER A 200 7.78 -6.03 22.94
CA SER A 200 8.91 -6.34 23.80
C SER A 200 9.72 -7.52 23.29
N ALA A 201 9.07 -8.56 22.78
CA ALA A 201 9.70 -9.76 22.25
C ALA A 201 10.60 -9.45 21.05
N ILE A 202 10.15 -8.64 20.11
CA ILE A 202 10.94 -8.26 18.93
C ILE A 202 12.21 -7.46 19.28
N LYS A 203 12.25 -6.82 20.45
CA LYS A 203 13.38 -6.00 20.93
C LYS A 203 14.37 -6.80 21.79
N GLN A 204 14.19 -8.12 21.94
CA GLN A 204 15.16 -8.97 22.61
C GLN A 204 16.46 -9.06 21.80
N ALA A 205 17.57 -9.27 22.48
CA ALA A 205 18.90 -9.26 21.87
C ALA A 205 19.03 -10.32 20.77
N GLY A 206 19.52 -9.91 19.60
CA GLY A 206 19.77 -10.77 18.46
C GLY A 206 18.55 -11.20 17.66
N VAL A 207 17.34 -10.94 18.14
CA VAL A 207 16.11 -11.41 17.46
C VAL A 207 15.93 -10.72 16.11
N ALA A 208 16.05 -9.40 16.07
CA ALA A 208 15.87 -8.67 14.81
C ALA A 208 17.00 -8.99 13.83
N ILE A 209 18.25 -9.02 14.26
CA ILE A 209 19.41 -9.40 13.43
C ILE A 209 19.17 -10.77 12.80
N GLY A 210 18.82 -11.78 13.59
CA GLY A 210 18.58 -13.12 13.07
C GLY A 210 17.44 -13.21 12.06
N ILE A 211 16.38 -12.39 12.19
CA ILE A 211 15.31 -12.30 11.21
C ILE A 211 15.82 -11.75 9.86
N PHE A 212 16.63 -10.67 9.90
CA PHE A 212 17.19 -10.07 8.68
C PHE A 212 18.22 -10.97 8.00
N GLU A 213 19.12 -11.60 8.77
CA GLU A 213 20.08 -12.57 8.24
C GLU A 213 19.32 -13.75 7.57
N ASN A 214 18.35 -14.34 8.22
CA ASN A 214 17.55 -15.43 7.64
C ASN A 214 16.77 -14.99 6.39
N LEU A 215 16.28 -13.74 6.34
CA LEU A 215 15.61 -13.21 5.14
C LEU A 215 16.57 -13.11 3.96
N ILE A 216 17.82 -12.68 4.18
CA ILE A 216 18.82 -12.51 3.13
C ILE A 216 19.39 -13.86 2.71
N GLU A 217 19.76 -14.72 3.66
CA GLU A 217 20.40 -16.00 3.40
C GLU A 217 19.48 -17.02 2.70
N ASN A 218 18.18 -17.05 3.07
CA ASN A 218 17.22 -17.99 2.48
C ASN A 218 16.56 -17.47 1.20
N ALA A 219 16.88 -16.24 0.78
CA ALA A 219 16.28 -15.65 -0.41
C ALA A 219 16.85 -16.26 -1.70
N ASP A 220 16.02 -16.30 -2.75
CA ASP A 220 16.50 -16.63 -4.09
C ASP A 220 17.60 -15.64 -4.51
N PRO A 221 18.80 -16.09 -4.92
CA PRO A 221 19.91 -15.20 -5.31
C PRO A 221 19.56 -14.21 -6.41
N ARG A 222 18.53 -14.50 -7.23
CA ARG A 222 18.04 -13.62 -8.28
C ARG A 222 17.44 -12.33 -7.73
N ILE A 223 16.92 -12.34 -6.50
CA ILE A 223 16.28 -11.17 -5.89
C ILE A 223 17.28 -10.01 -5.79
N ALA A 224 18.49 -10.28 -5.34
CA ALA A 224 19.54 -9.26 -5.16
C ALA A 224 19.93 -8.55 -6.48
N SER A 225 19.73 -9.21 -7.61
CA SER A 225 20.07 -8.68 -8.95
C SER A 225 18.90 -7.93 -9.61
N LEU A 226 17.70 -7.97 -9.01
CA LEU A 226 16.54 -7.30 -9.56
C LEU A 226 16.63 -5.79 -9.37
N ASP A 227 16.19 -5.05 -10.38
CA ASP A 227 16.03 -3.62 -10.27
C ASP A 227 14.92 -3.26 -9.26
N GLY A 228 15.23 -2.34 -8.33
CA GLY A 228 14.32 -1.98 -7.24
C GLY A 228 14.21 -3.04 -6.13
N ALA A 229 15.16 -3.97 -6.04
CA ALA A 229 15.22 -4.94 -4.95
C ALA A 229 15.53 -4.25 -3.61
N GLY A 230 14.92 -4.74 -2.54
CA GLY A 230 15.16 -4.28 -1.18
C GLY A 230 14.27 -4.97 -0.16
N LEU A 231 14.60 -4.72 1.08
CA LEU A 231 13.83 -5.17 2.25
C LEU A 231 12.82 -4.08 2.63
N PHE A 232 11.54 -4.34 2.39
CA PHE A 232 10.43 -3.48 2.81
C PHE A 232 9.95 -3.95 4.18
N VAL A 233 10.08 -3.11 5.21
CA VAL A 233 9.85 -3.53 6.59
C VAL A 233 8.97 -2.56 7.35
N THR A 234 8.24 -3.05 8.35
CA THR A 234 7.56 -2.20 9.33
C THR A 234 8.58 -1.42 10.15
N LYS A 235 8.22 -0.19 10.54
CA LYS A 235 9.08 0.65 11.37
C LYS A 235 9.46 -0.03 12.69
N SER A 236 8.53 -0.78 13.27
CA SER A 236 8.77 -1.51 14.51
C SER A 236 9.90 -2.53 14.41
N LEU A 237 10.00 -3.25 13.28
CA LEU A 237 11.07 -4.20 12.99
C LEU A 237 12.39 -3.49 12.67
N ALA A 238 12.35 -2.39 11.91
CA ALA A 238 13.51 -1.56 11.62
C ALA A 238 14.13 -0.94 12.89
N ASP A 239 13.28 -0.42 13.79
CA ASP A 239 13.73 0.12 15.08
C ASP A 239 14.34 -0.99 15.98
N ALA A 240 13.84 -2.22 15.90
CA ALA A 240 14.40 -3.36 16.62
C ALA A 240 15.79 -3.72 16.08
N LEU A 241 15.98 -3.78 14.76
CA LEU A 241 17.27 -4.01 14.13
C LEU A 241 18.30 -2.95 14.56
N ALA A 242 17.92 -1.67 14.49
CA ALA A 242 18.82 -0.57 14.88
C ALA A 242 19.27 -0.68 16.35
N LYS A 243 18.38 -1.17 17.24
CA LYS A 243 18.73 -1.41 18.65
C LYS A 243 19.64 -2.60 18.83
N ASP A 244 19.41 -3.67 18.08
CA ASP A 244 20.22 -4.89 18.15
C ASP A 244 21.63 -4.62 17.65
N LEU A 245 21.81 -3.96 16.50
CA LEU A 245 23.10 -3.58 15.97
C LEU A 245 23.88 -2.70 16.93
N LYS A 246 23.21 -1.71 17.55
CA LYS A 246 23.83 -0.86 18.56
C LYS A 246 24.28 -1.65 19.79
N ARG A 247 23.53 -2.71 20.17
CA ARG A 247 23.82 -3.53 21.35
C ARG A 247 24.98 -4.50 21.08
N GLU A 248 24.89 -5.26 19.98
CA GLU A 248 25.82 -6.35 19.66
C GLU A 248 27.12 -5.82 19.04
N TYR A 249 27.02 -4.92 18.07
CA TYR A 249 28.17 -4.47 17.29
C TYR A 249 28.57 -3.03 17.58
N LYS A 250 27.83 -2.31 18.45
CA LYS A 250 28.00 -0.85 18.69
C LYS A 250 27.87 -0.01 17.41
N GLU A 251 27.22 -0.57 16.42
CA GLU A 251 26.97 0.08 15.15
C GLU A 251 25.73 0.96 15.23
N ILE A 252 25.78 2.12 14.59
CA ILE A 252 24.67 3.07 14.52
C ILE A 252 24.23 3.13 13.05
N LEU A 253 23.02 2.63 12.77
CA LEU A 253 22.41 2.80 11.46
C LEU A 253 22.07 4.27 11.22
N THR A 254 22.49 4.78 10.07
CA THR A 254 22.06 6.09 9.57
C THR A 254 20.86 5.88 8.67
N TRP A 255 19.86 6.73 8.84
CA TRP A 255 18.60 6.66 8.10
C TRP A 255 18.43 7.91 7.25
N ASP A 256 18.32 7.71 5.95
CA ASP A 256 17.97 8.77 5.01
C ASP A 256 16.45 8.80 4.81
N GLU A 257 15.87 9.99 4.79
CA GLU A 257 14.45 10.14 4.53
C GLU A 257 14.20 10.16 3.02
N VAL A 258 13.41 9.21 2.56
CA VAL A 258 12.98 9.11 1.15
C VAL A 258 11.78 10.02 0.92
N PHE A 259 10.77 9.87 1.76
CA PHE A 259 9.63 10.79 1.87
C PHE A 259 8.95 10.64 3.23
N LYS A 260 7.98 11.50 3.54
CA LYS A 260 7.33 11.55 4.84
C LYS A 260 6.73 10.19 5.26
N GLY A 261 7.40 9.54 6.20
CA GLY A 261 6.96 8.25 6.74
C GLY A 261 7.71 7.04 6.19
N VAL A 262 8.68 7.24 5.28
CA VAL A 262 9.55 6.19 4.76
C VAL A 262 11.01 6.62 4.86
N LYS A 263 11.80 5.74 5.45
CA LYS A 263 13.24 5.91 5.60
C LYS A 263 13.99 4.74 5.00
N VAL A 264 15.18 4.99 4.48
CA VAL A 264 16.06 3.98 3.91
C VAL A 264 17.36 3.90 4.67
N THR A 265 17.87 2.70 4.80
CA THR A 265 19.23 2.40 5.28
C THR A 265 19.78 1.20 4.51
N GLU A 266 20.98 0.77 4.82
CA GLU A 266 21.60 -0.41 4.22
C GLU A 266 22.07 -1.37 5.32
N PHE A 267 21.84 -2.64 5.11
CA PHE A 267 22.30 -3.73 5.98
C PHE A 267 22.77 -4.89 5.10
N ASP A 268 23.99 -5.35 5.32
CA ASP A 268 24.61 -6.43 4.55
C ASP A 268 24.53 -6.25 3.02
N GLY A 269 24.74 -5.01 2.56
CA GLY A 269 24.66 -4.66 1.12
C GLY A 269 23.25 -4.60 0.54
N VAL A 270 22.21 -4.78 1.37
CA VAL A 270 20.81 -4.72 0.95
C VAL A 270 20.14 -3.46 1.49
N LYS A 271 19.40 -2.75 0.64
CA LYS A 271 18.61 -1.58 1.04
C LYS A 271 17.42 -2.00 1.89
N ILE A 272 17.23 -1.35 3.03
CA ILE A 272 16.09 -1.52 3.92
C ILE A 272 15.20 -0.28 3.86
N PHE A 273 13.94 -0.45 3.49
CA PHE A 273 12.92 0.59 3.48
C PHE A 273 12.02 0.43 4.72
N SER A 274 12.18 1.32 5.68
CA SER A 274 11.33 1.38 6.88
C SER A 274 10.06 2.16 6.59
N ILE A 275 8.90 1.47 6.55
CA ILE A 275 7.62 2.02 6.13
C ILE A 275 6.72 2.23 7.36
N SER A 276 6.76 3.42 7.95
CA SER A 276 5.92 3.73 9.11
C SER A 276 4.42 3.80 8.82
N ILE A 277 4.06 3.93 7.54
CA ILE A 277 2.67 3.90 7.09
C ILE A 277 2.05 2.54 7.38
N TRP A 278 2.80 1.45 7.20
CA TRP A 278 2.34 0.10 7.53
C TRP A 278 2.02 -0.07 9.01
N ASP A 279 2.89 0.41 9.91
CA ASP A 279 2.64 0.35 11.36
C ASP A 279 1.36 1.11 11.73
N ARG A 280 1.14 2.30 11.16
CA ARG A 280 -0.10 3.07 11.37
C ARG A 280 -1.33 2.34 10.87
N MET A 281 -1.24 1.68 9.70
CA MET A 281 -2.34 0.89 9.15
C MET A 281 -2.65 -0.33 10.02
N ILE A 282 -1.64 -1.06 10.48
CA ILE A 282 -1.82 -2.22 11.35
C ILE A 282 -2.49 -1.78 12.67
N GLN A 283 -1.98 -0.72 13.30
CA GLN A 283 -2.56 -0.19 14.54
C GLN A 283 -4.01 0.27 14.37
N ARG A 284 -4.33 0.87 13.24
CA ARG A 284 -5.66 1.42 12.98
C ARG A 284 -6.66 0.36 12.52
N TYR A 285 -6.24 -0.57 11.66
CA TYR A 285 -7.14 -1.45 10.92
C TYR A 285 -7.08 -2.91 11.36
N GLN A 286 -6.02 -3.34 12.01
CA GLN A 286 -5.78 -4.74 12.38
C GLN A 286 -5.49 -4.91 13.88
N ASN A 287 -6.30 -4.24 14.70
CA ASN A 287 -6.19 -4.20 16.16
C ASN A 287 -7.46 -4.77 16.79
N ASN A 288 -7.37 -5.95 17.38
CA ASN A 288 -8.50 -6.57 18.07
C ASN A 288 -8.69 -6.12 19.53
N GLY A 289 -7.93 -5.10 19.98
CA GLY A 289 -7.95 -4.58 21.34
C GLY A 289 -6.98 -5.27 22.30
N VAL A 290 -6.50 -6.47 21.97
CA VAL A 290 -5.55 -7.25 22.77
C VAL A 290 -4.21 -7.40 22.05
N THR A 291 -4.26 -7.77 20.78
CA THR A 291 -3.09 -7.97 19.91
C THR A 291 -3.26 -7.21 18.59
N LEU A 292 -2.16 -7.01 17.92
CA LEU A 292 -2.12 -6.56 16.53
C LEU A 292 -1.90 -7.77 15.61
N ASN A 293 -2.56 -7.78 14.47
CA ASN A 293 -2.37 -8.84 13.50
C ASN A 293 -1.02 -8.65 12.79
N LEU A 294 -0.07 -9.53 13.07
CA LEU A 294 1.27 -9.55 12.48
C LEU A 294 1.93 -8.15 12.44
N PRO A 295 2.17 -7.49 13.60
CA PRO A 295 2.67 -6.12 13.63
C PRO A 295 4.08 -5.96 13.04
N HIS A 296 4.88 -7.01 13.07
CA HIS A 296 6.23 -7.02 12.54
C HIS A 296 6.24 -7.80 11.23
N ARG A 297 6.49 -7.10 10.13
CA ARG A 297 6.47 -7.66 8.77
C ARG A 297 7.68 -7.20 7.99
N ALA A 298 8.22 -8.11 7.18
CA ALA A 298 9.22 -7.78 6.19
C ALA A 298 8.95 -8.52 4.88
N VAL A 299 9.24 -7.85 3.78
CA VAL A 299 9.16 -8.38 2.43
C VAL A 299 10.50 -8.09 1.76
N PHE A 300 11.25 -9.12 1.44
CA PHE A 300 12.43 -9.02 0.60
C PHE A 300 12.04 -9.36 -0.83
N GLY A 301 12.20 -8.43 -1.74
CA GLY A 301 11.79 -8.59 -3.13
C GLY A 301 11.97 -7.29 -3.91
N SER A 302 11.42 -7.24 -5.11
CA SER A 302 11.45 -6.04 -5.94
C SER A 302 10.08 -5.36 -5.99
N ALA A 303 10.06 -4.06 -5.80
CA ALA A 303 8.88 -3.22 -6.01
C ALA A 303 8.31 -3.35 -7.44
N LYS A 304 9.19 -3.65 -8.42
CA LYS A 304 8.78 -3.86 -9.82
C LYS A 304 8.04 -5.17 -10.06
N GLN A 305 8.04 -6.08 -9.09
CA GLN A 305 7.27 -7.33 -9.09
C GLN A 305 5.96 -7.24 -8.29
N MET A 306 5.68 -6.09 -7.69
CA MET A 306 4.41 -5.79 -7.01
C MET A 306 3.61 -4.83 -7.88
N PHE A 307 2.47 -5.26 -8.37
CA PHE A 307 1.68 -4.50 -9.33
C PHE A 307 0.36 -4.02 -8.72
N VAL A 308 -0.01 -2.80 -9.11
CA VAL A 308 -1.33 -2.22 -8.86
C VAL A 308 -1.92 -1.86 -10.21
N GLY A 309 -3.13 -2.28 -10.50
CA GLY A 309 -3.75 -2.12 -11.80
C GLY A 309 -5.11 -1.45 -11.76
N ALA A 310 -5.42 -0.67 -12.80
CA ALA A 310 -6.72 -0.05 -13.01
C ALA A 310 -7.17 -0.16 -14.48
N PRO A 311 -8.50 -0.14 -14.74
CA PRO A 311 -9.05 -0.30 -16.09
C PRO A 311 -8.75 0.86 -17.05
N ALA A 312 -8.42 2.02 -16.52
CA ALA A 312 -8.15 3.23 -17.31
C ALA A 312 -6.82 3.85 -16.90
N ASN A 313 -6.42 4.91 -17.58
CA ASN A 313 -5.28 5.74 -17.15
C ASN A 313 -5.49 6.35 -15.76
N ASN A 314 -6.68 6.22 -15.22
CA ASN A 314 -7.12 6.78 -13.97
C ASN A 314 -7.83 5.71 -13.14
N ILE A 315 -7.57 5.68 -11.83
CA ILE A 315 -8.22 4.79 -10.87
C ILE A 315 -9.68 5.17 -10.67
N PHE A 316 -9.99 6.46 -10.79
CA PHE A 316 -11.35 6.96 -10.73
C PHE A 316 -12.05 6.74 -12.07
N SER A 317 -13.15 6.00 -12.07
CA SER A 317 -14.06 5.90 -13.21
C SER A 317 -15.04 7.05 -13.23
N GLU A 318 -15.43 7.53 -12.06
CA GLU A 318 -16.43 8.57 -11.87
C GLU A 318 -16.06 9.41 -10.63
N PHE A 319 -16.24 10.71 -10.73
CA PHE A 319 -16.08 11.63 -9.60
C PHE A 319 -17.05 12.79 -9.78
N ASP A 320 -18.07 12.86 -8.90
CA ASP A 320 -19.10 13.88 -8.91
C ASP A 320 -19.19 14.59 -7.55
N LEU A 321 -19.42 15.89 -7.60
CA LEU A 321 -19.72 16.73 -6.45
C LEU A 321 -20.93 17.60 -6.77
N TRP A 322 -21.98 17.52 -5.95
CA TRP A 322 -23.19 18.32 -6.18
C TRP A 322 -23.89 18.70 -4.89
N PHE A 323 -24.65 19.81 -4.93
CA PHE A 323 -25.53 20.20 -3.86
C PHE A 323 -26.98 19.73 -4.13
N ASN A 324 -27.51 18.91 -3.22
CA ASN A 324 -28.91 18.51 -3.26
C ASN A 324 -29.75 19.55 -2.50
N LYS A 325 -30.62 20.26 -3.24
CA LYS A 325 -31.45 21.33 -2.69
C LYS A 325 -32.57 20.80 -1.78
N ASP A 326 -33.11 19.63 -2.10
CA ASP A 326 -34.24 19.06 -1.38
C ASP A 326 -33.84 18.57 -0.01
N GLU A 327 -32.66 17.96 0.11
CA GLU A 327 -32.10 17.46 1.36
C GLU A 327 -31.18 18.49 2.06
N ARG A 328 -30.83 19.61 1.42
CA ARG A 328 -29.89 20.62 1.90
C ARG A 328 -28.52 20.03 2.30
N VAL A 329 -28.01 19.09 1.50
CA VAL A 329 -26.73 18.42 1.70
C VAL A 329 -25.81 18.59 0.51
N VAL A 330 -24.52 18.64 0.77
CA VAL A 330 -23.48 18.48 -0.26
C VAL A 330 -23.20 16.99 -0.37
N LYS A 331 -23.26 16.45 -1.57
CA LYS A 331 -22.95 15.04 -1.87
C LYS A 331 -21.72 14.96 -2.76
N THR A 332 -20.85 14.02 -2.47
CA THR A 332 -19.80 13.60 -3.39
C THR A 332 -19.88 12.11 -3.61
N TYR A 333 -19.63 11.72 -4.83
CA TYR A 333 -19.57 10.33 -5.23
C TYR A 333 -18.31 10.11 -6.06
N ALA A 334 -17.53 9.13 -5.66
CA ALA A 334 -16.41 8.66 -6.44
C ALA A 334 -16.49 7.15 -6.57
N SER A 335 -16.17 6.63 -7.72
CA SER A 335 -16.14 5.20 -7.96
C SER A 335 -14.98 4.81 -8.87
N GLY A 336 -14.59 3.55 -8.81
CA GLY A 336 -13.56 3.02 -9.67
C GLY A 336 -13.33 1.53 -9.48
N ARG A 337 -12.31 1.01 -10.14
CA ARG A 337 -11.85 -0.35 -9.97
C ARG A 337 -10.35 -0.37 -9.75
N LEU A 338 -9.93 -1.24 -8.85
CA LEU A 338 -8.53 -1.43 -8.49
C LEU A 338 -8.26 -2.91 -8.31
N GLY A 339 -7.09 -3.36 -8.74
CA GLY A 339 -6.60 -4.70 -8.45
C GLY A 339 -5.13 -4.66 -8.08
N THR A 340 -4.68 -5.65 -7.34
CA THR A 340 -3.27 -5.86 -7.05
C THR A 340 -2.82 -7.21 -7.58
N LEU A 341 -1.56 -7.33 -7.92
CA LEU A 341 -0.97 -8.58 -8.38
C LEU A 341 0.50 -8.65 -7.96
N VAL A 342 0.88 -9.79 -7.40
CA VAL A 342 2.29 -10.11 -7.14
C VAL A 342 2.83 -10.90 -8.32
N GLY A 343 4.01 -10.56 -8.81
CA GLY A 343 4.65 -11.21 -9.94
C GLY A 343 5.10 -12.66 -9.67
N GLU A 344 6.31 -13.01 -10.02
CA GLU A 344 6.86 -14.36 -9.80
C GLU A 344 7.02 -14.65 -8.31
N ASP A 345 6.40 -15.73 -7.82
CA ASP A 345 6.36 -16.09 -6.40
C ASP A 345 7.75 -16.35 -5.80
N ASN A 346 8.65 -16.93 -6.58
CA ASN A 346 10.00 -17.26 -6.11
C ASN A 346 10.88 -16.03 -5.85
N LEU A 347 10.48 -14.87 -6.35
CA LEU A 347 11.22 -13.61 -6.20
C LEU A 347 10.81 -12.82 -4.93
N PHE A 348 10.26 -13.51 -3.95
CA PHE A 348 9.89 -12.93 -2.67
C PHE A 348 10.33 -13.81 -1.50
N GLN A 349 10.96 -13.21 -0.51
CA GLN A 349 11.24 -13.80 0.79
C GLN A 349 10.53 -12.97 1.86
N LEU A 350 9.83 -13.61 2.78
CA LEU A 350 8.88 -12.97 3.67
C LEU A 350 9.22 -13.24 5.14
N ALA A 351 8.97 -12.26 6.02
CA ALA A 351 8.97 -12.48 7.46
C ALA A 351 7.67 -11.93 8.09
N TYR A 352 6.95 -12.78 8.81
CA TYR A 352 5.72 -12.39 9.52
C TYR A 352 5.35 -13.36 10.64
#